data_7be4a6223de1184972c460c3b891b55b
#
_entry.id   7be4a6223de1184972c460c3b891b55b
#
_cell.length_a   1.000
_cell.length_b   1.000
_cell.length_c   1.000
_cell.angle_alpha   90.00
_cell.angle_beta   90.00
_cell.angle_gamma   90.00
#
_symmetry.space_group_name_H-M   'P 1'
#
loop_
_entity.id
_entity.type
_entity.pdbx_description
1 polymer ?
#
loop_
_entity_poly.entity_id
_entity_poly.type
_entity_poly.pdbx_seq_one_letter_code
_entity_poly.pdbx_strand_id
1 'polypeptide(L)'
;MKLTLGQIADMLQGDLQGDANRDIEGVAGFESAGPADITFAVSAKYLKQWDRCQAAAVLVPRQAPEQLSGNLVRVDNPQLAFNRLIRVFHPRKPAWSGVHPMAFVAPDALIGADTAIGPFTVIGAGTTIGERCMLHAHVVIGDRVTIGDDVEIFPNVSILDDTRIGNRVVIQAGTVVGSDGFGYVREGDVYHKIPHVGHVQIDDDVEIGACNTIDRATFGKTWIQKGVRTDNLVHIAHNVTVGENTLLVAQVGISGSTTIGRNVILAGQAGVSGHLTIGDRSIVGPQAGIAQSVEPGAIVSGSPEMPHSQWLRVQRILPKLPELAKRLSQLEKRLSADPPAADMLGPSSD
;
A
#
# COMPACT_ATOMS: atom_id res chain seq x y z
N MET A 1 -6.95 -20.90 20.69
CA MET A 1 -8.39 -20.65 20.76
C MET A 1 -9.06 -21.77 20.00
N LYS A 2 -10.22 -22.26 20.43
CA LYS A 2 -10.94 -23.35 19.78
C LYS A 2 -12.37 -22.91 19.53
N LEU A 3 -12.86 -23.09 18.31
CA LEU A 3 -14.23 -22.75 17.90
C LEU A 3 -14.84 -23.95 17.18
N THR A 4 -16.15 -24.11 17.27
CA THR A 4 -16.85 -25.09 16.43
C THR A 4 -17.09 -24.49 15.03
N LEU A 5 -17.24 -25.35 14.03
CA LEU A 5 -17.52 -24.94 12.67
C LEU A 5 -18.85 -24.18 12.55
N GLY A 6 -19.86 -24.59 13.38
CA GLY A 6 -21.11 -23.84 13.49
C GLY A 6 -20.90 -22.40 13.95
N GLN A 7 -20.13 -22.21 15.04
CA GLN A 7 -19.79 -20.86 15.52
C GLN A 7 -19.08 -20.01 14.45
N ILE A 8 -18.21 -20.63 13.68
CA ILE A 8 -17.52 -19.95 12.57
C ILE A 8 -18.50 -19.57 11.46
N ALA A 9 -19.42 -20.49 11.09
CA ALA A 9 -20.43 -20.21 10.08
C ALA A 9 -21.34 -19.04 10.49
N ASP A 10 -21.80 -19.02 11.74
CA ASP A 10 -22.62 -17.95 12.30
C ASP A 10 -21.87 -16.61 12.28
N MET A 11 -20.62 -16.59 12.75
CA MET A 11 -19.75 -15.40 12.76
C MET A 11 -19.54 -14.80 11.36
N LEU A 12 -19.44 -15.67 10.35
CA LEU A 12 -19.19 -15.28 8.96
C LEU A 12 -20.50 -15.08 8.17
N GLN A 13 -21.66 -15.34 8.75
CA GLN A 13 -22.98 -15.37 8.09
C GLN A 13 -22.95 -16.28 6.85
N GLY A 14 -22.30 -17.44 6.99
CA GLY A 14 -22.10 -18.43 5.93
C GLY A 14 -23.05 -19.61 6.04
N ASP A 15 -23.32 -20.27 4.90
CA ASP A 15 -24.11 -21.49 4.85
C ASP A 15 -23.21 -22.68 5.16
N LEU A 16 -23.52 -23.40 6.24
CA LEU A 16 -22.77 -24.56 6.69
C LEU A 16 -23.20 -25.84 5.97
N GLN A 17 -22.24 -26.60 5.49
CA GLN A 17 -22.38 -27.97 5.03
C GLN A 17 -21.44 -28.87 5.85
N GLY A 18 -21.93 -29.95 6.44
CA GLY A 18 -21.13 -30.89 7.21
C GLY A 18 -21.39 -30.81 8.72
N ASP A 19 -20.42 -31.21 9.53
CA ASP A 19 -20.55 -31.32 10.99
C ASP A 19 -20.36 -29.97 11.69
N ALA A 20 -21.45 -29.40 12.19
CA ALA A 20 -21.45 -28.12 12.93
C ALA A 20 -20.60 -28.18 14.22
N ASN A 21 -20.44 -29.38 14.82
CA ASN A 21 -19.66 -29.57 16.05
C ASN A 21 -18.17 -29.82 15.78
N ARG A 22 -17.75 -29.82 14.52
CA ARG A 22 -16.33 -30.01 14.18
C ARG A 22 -15.50 -28.91 14.81
N ASP A 23 -14.52 -29.28 15.60
CA ASP A 23 -13.57 -28.37 16.24
C ASP A 23 -12.55 -27.83 15.24
N ILE A 24 -12.34 -26.52 15.27
CA ILE A 24 -11.32 -25.78 14.53
C ILE A 24 -10.40 -25.09 15.53
N GLU A 25 -9.12 -25.35 15.42
CA GLU A 25 -8.09 -24.82 16.33
C GLU A 25 -7.17 -23.78 15.68
N GLY A 26 -7.20 -23.70 14.33
CA GLY A 26 -6.34 -22.78 13.59
C GLY A 26 -6.82 -22.45 12.19
N VAL A 27 -6.04 -21.61 11.53
CA VAL A 27 -6.19 -21.22 10.12
C VAL A 27 -4.88 -21.50 9.41
N ALA A 28 -4.94 -22.06 8.20
CA ALA A 28 -3.74 -22.35 7.41
C ALA A 28 -4.01 -22.26 5.91
N GLY A 29 -2.93 -22.10 5.10
CA GLY A 29 -3.05 -22.13 3.65
C GLY A 29 -3.54 -23.48 3.13
N PHE A 30 -4.21 -23.50 1.98
CA PHE A 30 -4.84 -24.69 1.41
C PHE A 30 -3.91 -25.91 1.32
N GLU A 31 -2.63 -25.69 0.98
CA GLU A 31 -1.64 -26.76 0.79
C GLU A 31 -1.02 -27.25 2.12
N SER A 32 -1.13 -26.46 3.19
CA SER A 32 -0.49 -26.73 4.50
C SER A 32 -1.50 -26.97 5.63
N ALA A 33 -2.79 -26.81 5.37
CA ALA A 33 -3.82 -26.97 6.38
C ALA A 33 -3.96 -28.43 6.85
N GLY A 34 -3.97 -28.62 8.15
CA GLY A 34 -4.11 -29.92 8.79
C GLY A 34 -5.55 -30.20 9.28
N PRO A 35 -5.77 -31.36 9.94
CA PRO A 35 -7.09 -31.83 10.35
C PRO A 35 -7.76 -31.04 11.48
N ALA A 36 -7.11 -30.02 11.99
CA ALA A 36 -7.68 -29.06 12.97
C ALA A 36 -7.79 -27.63 12.43
N ASP A 37 -7.41 -27.40 11.16
CA ASP A 37 -7.38 -26.06 10.56
C ASP A 37 -8.58 -25.82 9.64
N ILE A 38 -8.97 -24.56 9.51
CA ILE A 38 -9.83 -24.09 8.43
C ILE A 38 -8.99 -23.35 7.37
N THR A 39 -9.33 -23.57 6.11
CA THR A 39 -8.69 -22.91 4.96
C THR A 39 -9.72 -22.27 4.02
N PHE A 40 -9.30 -21.74 2.86
CA PHE A 40 -10.21 -21.22 1.85
C PHE A 40 -9.82 -21.65 0.44
N ALA A 41 -10.81 -21.78 -0.46
CA ALA A 41 -10.64 -22.13 -1.85
C ALA A 41 -11.52 -21.25 -2.76
N VAL A 42 -10.89 -20.37 -3.56
CA VAL A 42 -11.59 -19.45 -4.47
C VAL A 42 -11.32 -19.69 -5.94
N SER A 43 -10.29 -20.46 -6.28
CA SER A 43 -9.89 -20.66 -7.68
C SER A 43 -10.14 -22.09 -8.15
N ALA A 44 -10.35 -22.23 -9.46
CA ALA A 44 -10.47 -23.56 -10.10
C ALA A 44 -9.24 -24.46 -9.86
N LYS A 45 -8.07 -23.89 -9.58
CA LYS A 45 -6.85 -24.63 -9.20
C LYS A 45 -7.09 -25.42 -7.92
N TYR A 46 -7.63 -24.80 -6.87
CA TYR A 46 -7.91 -25.47 -5.58
C TYR A 46 -9.04 -26.48 -5.68
N LEU A 47 -10.07 -26.19 -6.47
CA LEU A 47 -11.15 -27.13 -6.73
C LEU A 47 -10.66 -28.41 -7.40
N LYS A 48 -9.67 -28.34 -8.31
CA LYS A 48 -9.04 -29.50 -8.94
C LYS A 48 -8.15 -30.32 -7.99
N GLN A 49 -7.72 -29.73 -6.89
CA GLN A 49 -6.85 -30.35 -5.88
C GLN A 49 -7.62 -30.70 -4.60
N TRP A 50 -8.95 -30.69 -4.64
CA TRP A 50 -9.81 -30.85 -3.50
C TRP A 50 -9.49 -32.07 -2.64
N ASP A 51 -9.28 -33.22 -3.28
CA ASP A 51 -8.97 -34.49 -2.62
C ASP A 51 -7.61 -34.48 -1.86
N ARG A 52 -6.78 -33.49 -2.08
CA ARG A 52 -5.49 -33.31 -1.39
C ARG A 52 -5.61 -32.42 -0.14
N CYS A 53 -6.73 -31.74 0.04
CA CYS A 53 -6.94 -30.86 1.18
C CYS A 53 -7.18 -31.68 2.45
N GLN A 54 -6.33 -31.49 3.45
CA GLN A 54 -6.44 -32.17 4.76
C GLN A 54 -7.11 -31.27 5.83
N ALA A 55 -7.56 -30.08 5.44
CA ALA A 55 -8.22 -29.17 6.36
C ALA A 55 -9.49 -29.76 7.00
N ALA A 56 -9.72 -29.42 8.25
CA ALA A 56 -10.95 -29.77 8.95
C ALA A 56 -12.20 -29.18 8.27
N ALA A 57 -12.05 -27.97 7.68
CA ALA A 57 -13.10 -27.28 6.95
C ALA A 57 -12.53 -26.31 5.90
N VAL A 58 -13.35 -25.95 4.90
CA VAL A 58 -12.95 -25.04 3.83
C VAL A 58 -13.99 -23.96 3.61
N LEU A 59 -13.56 -22.69 3.56
CA LEU A 59 -14.38 -21.57 3.10
C LEU A 59 -14.43 -21.57 1.58
N VAL A 60 -15.62 -21.53 0.99
CA VAL A 60 -15.82 -21.51 -0.46
C VAL A 60 -16.80 -20.42 -0.85
N PRO A 61 -16.79 -19.93 -2.11
CA PRO A 61 -17.82 -19.02 -2.62
C PRO A 61 -19.22 -19.67 -2.55
N ARG A 62 -20.29 -18.89 -2.38
CA ARG A 62 -21.68 -19.41 -2.39
C ARG A 62 -21.98 -20.18 -3.67
N GLN A 63 -21.39 -19.79 -4.81
CA GLN A 63 -21.58 -20.43 -6.11
C GLN A 63 -20.65 -21.64 -6.35
N ALA A 64 -19.88 -22.07 -5.32
CA ALA A 64 -19.05 -23.27 -5.47
C ALA A 64 -19.90 -24.51 -5.79
N PRO A 65 -19.36 -25.48 -6.57
CA PRO A 65 -20.10 -26.68 -6.95
C PRO A 65 -20.74 -27.40 -5.75
N GLU A 66 -21.99 -27.87 -5.91
CA GLU A 66 -22.73 -28.57 -4.87
C GLU A 66 -22.11 -29.95 -4.53
N GLN A 67 -21.38 -30.53 -5.49
CA GLN A 67 -20.76 -31.84 -5.36
C GLN A 67 -19.52 -31.85 -4.44
N LEU A 68 -19.07 -30.70 -3.95
CA LEU A 68 -17.95 -30.66 -3.02
C LEU A 68 -18.33 -31.38 -1.71
N SER A 69 -17.51 -32.36 -1.34
CA SER A 69 -17.69 -33.14 -0.10
C SER A 69 -16.89 -32.55 1.06
N GLY A 70 -17.31 -32.90 2.28
CA GLY A 70 -16.62 -32.50 3.51
C GLY A 70 -17.29 -31.32 4.24
N ASN A 71 -16.57 -30.73 5.17
CA ASN A 71 -17.03 -29.60 5.96
C ASN A 71 -16.76 -28.28 5.22
N LEU A 72 -17.80 -27.57 4.85
CA LEU A 72 -17.73 -26.35 4.08
C LEU A 72 -18.50 -25.22 4.76
N VAL A 73 -18.00 -24.00 4.62
CA VAL A 73 -18.77 -22.79 4.90
C VAL A 73 -18.79 -21.94 3.62
N ARG A 74 -20.00 -21.77 3.06
CA ARG A 74 -20.22 -21.00 1.84
C ARG A 74 -20.44 -19.55 2.20
N VAL A 75 -19.61 -18.65 1.66
CA VAL A 75 -19.64 -17.21 1.95
C VAL A 75 -19.50 -16.39 0.66
N ASP A 76 -19.88 -15.12 0.71
CA ASP A 76 -19.80 -14.23 -0.45
C ASP A 76 -18.33 -13.99 -0.88
N ASN A 77 -17.45 -13.78 0.10
CA ASN A 77 -16.03 -13.56 -0.14
C ASN A 77 -15.17 -14.39 0.81
N PRO A 78 -14.71 -15.59 0.39
CA PRO A 78 -13.93 -16.48 1.23
C PRO A 78 -12.59 -15.89 1.69
N GLN A 79 -11.95 -15.06 0.89
CA GLN A 79 -10.70 -14.40 1.28
C GLN A 79 -10.91 -13.39 2.40
N LEU A 80 -11.96 -12.58 2.32
CA LEU A 80 -12.32 -11.63 3.38
C LEU A 80 -12.75 -12.37 4.65
N ALA A 81 -13.54 -13.43 4.51
CA ALA A 81 -13.94 -14.29 5.61
C ALA A 81 -12.74 -14.93 6.31
N PHE A 82 -11.79 -15.45 5.54
CA PHE A 82 -10.57 -16.03 6.06
C PHE A 82 -9.69 -14.99 6.77
N ASN A 83 -9.57 -13.78 6.23
CA ASN A 83 -8.87 -12.67 6.90
C ASN A 83 -9.49 -12.36 8.28
N ARG A 84 -10.81 -12.39 8.41
CA ARG A 84 -11.50 -12.23 9.71
C ARG A 84 -11.11 -13.35 10.67
N LEU A 85 -11.07 -14.60 10.21
CA LEU A 85 -10.67 -15.73 11.03
C LEU A 85 -9.20 -15.66 11.47
N ILE A 86 -8.29 -15.20 10.61
CA ILE A 86 -6.89 -14.98 11.01
C ILE A 86 -6.84 -14.07 12.25
N ARG A 87 -7.59 -12.99 12.26
CA ARG A 87 -7.63 -12.07 13.42
C ARG A 87 -8.23 -12.70 14.68
N VAL A 88 -9.19 -13.60 14.50
CA VAL A 88 -9.82 -14.34 15.62
C VAL A 88 -8.85 -15.35 16.22
N PHE A 89 -8.18 -16.17 15.40
CA PHE A 89 -7.25 -17.19 15.87
C PHE A 89 -5.90 -16.64 16.32
N HIS A 90 -5.47 -15.50 15.76
CA HIS A 90 -4.23 -14.82 16.09
C HIS A 90 -4.51 -13.38 16.58
N PRO A 91 -5.22 -13.23 17.72
CA PRO A 91 -5.49 -11.91 18.27
C PRO A 91 -4.17 -11.25 18.68
N ARG A 92 -3.99 -10.00 18.28
CA ARG A 92 -2.88 -9.19 18.81
C ARG A 92 -3.14 -8.92 20.30
N LYS A 93 -2.20 -9.32 21.13
CA LYS A 93 -2.24 -9.05 22.56
C LYS A 93 -1.10 -8.12 22.91
N PRO A 94 -1.35 -7.06 23.69
CA PRO A 94 -0.27 -6.25 24.23
C PRO A 94 0.63 -7.13 25.11
N ALA A 95 1.94 -6.97 24.97
CA ALA A 95 2.91 -7.68 25.80
C ALA A 95 2.98 -7.12 27.23
N TRP A 96 2.38 -5.95 27.46
CA TRP A 96 2.29 -5.24 28.74
C TRP A 96 0.99 -4.43 28.79
N SER A 97 0.68 -3.90 29.98
CA SER A 97 -0.43 -2.97 30.20
C SER A 97 0.07 -1.70 30.88
N GLY A 98 -0.51 -0.56 30.56
CA GLY A 98 -0.15 0.73 31.09
C GLY A 98 1.25 1.22 30.64
N VAL A 99 1.83 2.15 31.40
CA VAL A 99 3.11 2.78 31.08
C VAL A 99 4.25 1.96 31.67
N HIS A 100 5.17 1.50 30.83
CA HIS A 100 6.36 0.76 31.29
C HIS A 100 7.26 1.66 32.13
N PRO A 101 7.84 1.18 33.27
CA PRO A 101 8.67 2.00 34.14
C PRO A 101 9.90 2.66 33.51
N MET A 102 10.38 2.11 32.39
CA MET A 102 11.49 2.67 31.61
C MET A 102 11.03 3.61 30.48
N ALA A 103 9.75 3.93 30.35
CA ALA A 103 9.25 4.95 29.43
C ALA A 103 9.32 6.32 30.09
N PHE A 104 9.57 7.35 29.30
CA PHE A 104 9.46 8.75 29.74
C PHE A 104 8.17 9.33 29.15
N VAL A 105 7.33 9.86 30.01
CA VAL A 105 6.10 10.56 29.63
C VAL A 105 6.16 11.95 30.23
N ALA A 106 6.04 13.00 29.42
CA ALA A 106 6.03 14.37 29.91
C ALA A 106 4.88 14.58 30.92
N PRO A 107 5.05 15.39 31.96
CA PRO A 107 4.08 15.52 33.06
C PRO A 107 2.70 16.05 32.63
N ASP A 108 2.64 16.77 31.52
CA ASP A 108 1.42 17.35 30.94
C ASP A 108 0.86 16.55 29.74
N ALA A 109 1.47 15.41 29.42
CA ALA A 109 0.94 14.49 28.41
C ALA A 109 -0.28 13.73 28.97
N LEU A 110 -1.29 13.54 28.14
CA LEU A 110 -2.52 12.83 28.48
C LEU A 110 -2.55 11.46 27.80
N ILE A 111 -2.72 10.41 28.59
CA ILE A 111 -2.76 9.03 28.11
C ILE A 111 -4.14 8.44 28.41
N GLY A 112 -4.83 7.98 27.39
CA GLY A 112 -6.15 7.36 27.49
C GLY A 112 -6.13 5.99 28.18
N ALA A 113 -7.32 5.54 28.59
CA ALA A 113 -7.51 4.26 29.26
C ALA A 113 -7.06 3.08 28.39
N ASP A 114 -6.58 1.99 29.04
CA ASP A 114 -6.14 0.75 28.40
C ASP A 114 -5.02 0.92 27.36
N THR A 115 -4.34 2.06 27.34
CA THR A 115 -3.19 2.31 26.48
C THR A 115 -1.91 1.73 27.09
N ALA A 116 -1.18 0.97 26.25
CA ALA A 116 0.07 0.32 26.62
C ALA A 116 1.26 1.05 26.00
N ILE A 117 2.22 1.47 26.85
CA ILE A 117 3.44 2.19 26.44
C ILE A 117 4.66 1.36 26.81
N GLY A 118 5.43 0.96 25.77
CA GLY A 118 6.59 0.07 25.90
C GLY A 118 7.83 0.71 26.50
N PRO A 119 8.85 -0.10 26.80
CA PRO A 119 10.10 0.38 27.36
C PRO A 119 10.84 1.32 26.41
N PHE A 120 11.55 2.30 26.98
CA PHE A 120 12.35 3.31 26.26
C PHE A 120 11.55 4.18 25.29
N THR A 121 10.23 4.19 25.40
CA THR A 121 9.36 5.12 24.67
C THR A 121 9.42 6.48 25.33
N VAL A 122 9.49 7.53 24.50
CA VAL A 122 9.49 8.93 24.94
C VAL A 122 8.24 9.61 24.42
N ILE A 123 7.51 10.31 25.28
CA ILE A 123 6.32 11.10 24.93
C ILE A 123 6.53 12.54 25.36
N GLY A 124 6.48 13.46 24.41
CA GLY A 124 6.71 14.89 24.57
C GLY A 124 5.56 15.65 25.23
N ALA A 125 5.84 16.92 25.53
CA ALA A 125 4.94 17.82 26.25
C ALA A 125 3.66 18.15 25.45
N GLY A 126 2.53 18.30 26.14
CA GLY A 126 1.24 18.65 25.55
C GLY A 126 0.68 17.59 24.60
N THR A 127 1.25 16.40 24.55
CA THR A 127 0.80 15.31 23.70
C THR A 127 -0.40 14.59 24.30
N THR A 128 -1.37 14.24 23.44
CA THR A 128 -2.56 13.47 23.83
C THR A 128 -2.63 12.17 23.05
N ILE A 129 -2.76 11.04 23.76
CA ILE A 129 -2.92 9.70 23.19
C ILE A 129 -4.26 9.15 23.69
N GLY A 130 -5.07 8.65 22.75
CA GLY A 130 -6.38 8.06 23.01
C GLY A 130 -6.34 6.75 23.75
N GLU A 131 -7.46 6.05 23.76
CA GLU A 131 -7.67 4.80 24.49
C GLU A 131 -7.22 3.57 23.66
N ARG A 132 -6.90 2.48 24.36
CA ARG A 132 -6.56 1.17 23.77
C ARG A 132 -5.43 1.20 22.75
N CYS A 133 -4.56 2.20 22.84
CA CYS A 133 -3.39 2.31 21.98
C CYS A 133 -2.27 1.35 22.44
N MET A 134 -1.43 0.96 21.50
CA MET A 134 -0.24 0.16 21.76
C MET A 134 0.99 0.84 21.14
N LEU A 135 1.83 1.43 21.98
CA LEU A 135 3.12 1.97 21.59
C LEU A 135 4.20 0.95 22.01
N HIS A 136 4.88 0.38 21.02
CA HIS A 136 5.94 -0.60 21.27
C HIS A 136 7.21 0.08 21.82
N ALA A 137 8.28 -0.71 22.00
CA ALA A 137 9.55 -0.21 22.56
C ALA A 137 10.22 0.80 21.63
N HIS A 138 10.96 1.77 22.22
CA HIS A 138 11.75 2.76 21.48
C HIS A 138 10.93 3.66 20.52
N VAL A 139 9.67 3.91 20.80
CA VAL A 139 8.86 4.89 20.06
C VAL A 139 9.16 6.29 20.60
N VAL A 140 9.33 7.25 19.70
CA VAL A 140 9.52 8.66 20.07
C VAL A 140 8.33 9.47 19.55
N ILE A 141 7.60 10.08 20.47
CA ILE A 141 6.51 11.02 20.18
C ILE A 141 6.97 12.41 20.62
N GLY A 142 6.96 13.37 19.71
CA GLY A 142 7.29 14.76 19.93
C GLY A 142 6.25 15.51 20.77
N ASP A 143 6.37 16.82 20.79
CA ASP A 143 5.47 17.71 21.53
C ASP A 143 4.17 17.96 20.77
N ARG A 144 3.07 18.21 21.51
CA ARG A 144 1.74 18.61 20.96
C ARG A 144 1.21 17.65 19.89
N VAL A 145 1.62 16.38 19.93
CA VAL A 145 1.09 15.33 19.05
C VAL A 145 -0.28 14.90 19.53
N THR A 146 -1.21 14.65 18.61
CA THR A 146 -2.52 14.09 18.93
C THR A 146 -2.66 12.72 18.27
N ILE A 147 -2.96 11.69 19.05
CA ILE A 147 -3.18 10.30 18.59
C ILE A 147 -4.57 9.87 19.06
N GLY A 148 -5.38 9.35 18.14
CA GLY A 148 -6.71 8.82 18.41
C GLY A 148 -6.70 7.48 19.11
N ASP A 149 -7.85 6.77 19.09
CA ASP A 149 -8.05 5.49 19.74
C ASP A 149 -7.61 4.29 18.89
N ASP A 150 -7.32 3.16 19.55
CA ASP A 150 -7.00 1.88 18.90
C ASP A 150 -5.80 1.95 17.94
N VAL A 151 -4.82 2.83 18.19
CA VAL A 151 -3.63 3.04 17.36
C VAL A 151 -2.52 2.10 17.80
N GLU A 152 -1.84 1.46 16.83
CA GLU A 152 -0.68 0.61 17.09
C GLU A 152 0.58 1.19 16.42
N ILE A 153 1.60 1.49 17.21
CA ILE A 153 2.87 2.07 16.76
C ILE A 153 4.01 1.11 17.09
N PHE A 154 4.64 0.58 16.05
CA PHE A 154 5.69 -0.42 16.15
C PHE A 154 7.05 0.14 16.58
N PRO A 155 8.03 -0.71 16.93
CA PRO A 155 9.31 -0.23 17.49
C PRO A 155 10.07 0.72 16.56
N ASN A 156 10.82 1.65 17.18
CA ASN A 156 11.69 2.61 16.49
C ASN A 156 10.94 3.59 15.54
N VAL A 157 9.66 3.82 15.74
CA VAL A 157 8.91 4.86 15.04
C VAL A 157 9.16 6.20 15.71
N SER A 158 9.35 7.25 14.91
CA SER A 158 9.45 8.64 15.37
C SER A 158 8.31 9.46 14.79
N ILE A 159 7.52 10.08 15.66
CA ILE A 159 6.43 11.00 15.31
C ILE A 159 6.79 12.35 15.87
N LEU A 160 7.04 13.31 14.99
CA LEU A 160 7.51 14.63 15.36
C LEU A 160 6.36 15.60 15.68
N ASP A 161 6.74 16.73 16.26
CA ASP A 161 5.84 17.72 16.85
C ASP A 161 4.65 18.11 15.96
N ASP A 162 3.52 18.41 16.61
CA ASP A 162 2.27 18.91 16.02
C ASP A 162 1.57 17.89 15.07
N THR A 163 2.09 16.66 14.94
CA THR A 163 1.48 15.60 14.11
C THR A 163 0.12 15.19 14.67
N ARG A 164 -0.83 14.94 13.78
CA ARG A 164 -2.18 14.48 14.13
C ARG A 164 -2.48 13.14 13.52
N ILE A 165 -2.87 12.17 14.34
CA ILE A 165 -3.16 10.80 13.95
C ILE A 165 -4.57 10.44 14.41
N GLY A 166 -5.39 9.95 13.49
CA GLY A 166 -6.76 9.48 13.74
C GLY A 166 -6.81 8.14 14.46
N ASN A 167 -7.96 7.50 14.39
CA ASN A 167 -8.25 6.23 15.08
C ASN A 167 -7.86 5.02 14.24
N ARG A 168 -7.54 3.87 14.88
CA ARG A 168 -7.24 2.58 14.25
C ARG A 168 -6.11 2.65 13.22
N VAL A 169 -5.17 3.56 13.43
CA VAL A 169 -3.98 3.70 12.59
C VAL A 169 -2.92 2.71 13.04
N VAL A 170 -2.23 2.12 12.06
CA VAL A 170 -1.09 1.21 12.31
C VAL A 170 0.15 1.79 11.65
N ILE A 171 1.24 1.96 12.41
CA ILE A 171 2.52 2.47 11.89
C ILE A 171 3.61 1.45 12.16
N GLN A 172 4.18 0.89 11.09
CA GLN A 172 5.21 -0.14 11.15
C GLN A 172 6.59 0.42 11.52
N ALA A 173 7.46 -0.48 11.97
CA ALA A 173 8.75 -0.18 12.56
C ALA A 173 9.65 0.72 11.68
N GLY A 174 10.40 1.61 12.32
CA GLY A 174 11.39 2.47 11.68
C GLY A 174 10.83 3.64 10.86
N THR A 175 9.52 3.84 10.86
CA THR A 175 8.88 4.94 10.14
C THR A 175 9.09 6.28 10.85
N VAL A 176 9.32 7.34 10.07
CA VAL A 176 9.47 8.72 10.54
C VAL A 176 8.32 9.57 9.97
N VAL A 177 7.58 10.25 10.86
CA VAL A 177 6.46 11.12 10.51
C VAL A 177 6.74 12.53 11.01
N GLY A 178 6.71 13.52 10.13
CA GLY A 178 6.82 14.93 10.48
C GLY A 178 8.23 15.52 10.39
N SER A 179 9.20 14.84 9.74
CA SER A 179 10.49 15.45 9.40
C SER A 179 10.32 16.66 8.47
N ASP A 180 11.29 17.58 8.51
CA ASP A 180 11.31 18.69 7.55
C ASP A 180 11.42 18.17 6.11
N GLY A 181 10.63 18.75 5.22
CA GLY A 181 10.71 18.46 3.80
C GLY A 181 11.98 19.02 3.14
N PHE A 182 12.21 18.63 1.89
CA PHE A 182 13.32 19.06 1.08
C PHE A 182 12.97 20.40 0.39
N GLY A 183 13.19 21.51 1.11
CA GLY A 183 12.94 22.87 0.63
C GLY A 183 14.15 23.77 0.80
N TYR A 184 14.66 24.31 -0.33
CA TYR A 184 15.82 25.20 -0.34
C TYR A 184 15.65 26.33 -1.35
N VAL A 185 16.18 27.52 -1.02
CA VAL A 185 16.31 28.66 -1.93
C VAL A 185 17.78 28.86 -2.26
N ARG A 186 18.08 29.00 -3.54
CA ARG A 186 19.45 29.26 -3.99
C ARG A 186 19.74 30.75 -3.99
N GLU A 187 20.87 31.14 -3.39
CA GLU A 187 21.45 32.48 -3.47
C GLU A 187 22.89 32.35 -3.91
N GLY A 188 23.19 32.74 -5.14
CA GLY A 188 24.48 32.49 -5.77
C GLY A 188 24.77 30.99 -5.86
N ASP A 189 25.85 30.53 -5.21
CA ASP A 189 26.25 29.12 -5.15
C ASP A 189 25.84 28.42 -3.84
N VAL A 190 25.08 29.10 -2.98
CA VAL A 190 24.68 28.60 -1.65
C VAL A 190 23.19 28.26 -1.64
N TYR A 191 22.83 27.20 -0.93
CA TYR A 191 21.44 26.81 -0.68
C TYR A 191 21.05 27.14 0.75
N HIS A 192 19.99 27.91 0.92
CA HIS A 192 19.40 28.25 2.21
C HIS A 192 18.17 27.39 2.46
N LYS A 193 18.13 26.72 3.61
CA LYS A 193 16.99 25.87 3.99
C LYS A 193 15.74 26.72 4.21
N ILE A 194 14.60 26.26 3.70
CA ILE A 194 13.27 26.79 4.00
C ILE A 194 12.76 26.05 5.25
N PRO A 195 12.49 26.75 6.37
CA PRO A 195 11.87 26.11 7.54
C PRO A 195 10.49 25.55 7.22
N HIS A 196 10.19 24.37 7.75
CA HIS A 196 8.87 23.73 7.63
C HIS A 196 8.13 23.88 8.97
N VAL A 197 7.06 24.67 8.96
CA VAL A 197 6.27 25.04 10.16
C VAL A 197 4.87 24.44 10.16
N GLY A 198 4.53 23.69 9.12
CA GLY A 198 3.30 22.92 9.05
C GLY A 198 3.40 21.59 9.80
N HIS A 199 2.41 20.74 9.63
CA HIS A 199 2.33 19.44 10.31
C HIS A 199 1.93 18.32 9.36
N VAL A 200 1.95 17.07 9.86
CA VAL A 200 1.36 15.90 9.20
C VAL A 200 0.01 15.61 9.83
N GLN A 201 -0.97 15.29 9.00
CA GLN A 201 -2.25 14.74 9.39
C GLN A 201 -2.45 13.37 8.76
N ILE A 202 -2.71 12.35 9.60
CA ILE A 202 -3.07 10.98 9.21
C ILE A 202 -4.48 10.72 9.72
N ASP A 203 -5.41 10.45 8.84
CA ASP A 203 -6.80 10.19 9.20
C ASP A 203 -7.01 8.74 9.68
N ASP A 204 -8.26 8.35 9.98
CA ASP A 204 -8.64 7.05 10.51
C ASP A 204 -8.32 5.89 9.55
N ASP A 205 -8.15 4.69 10.12
CA ASP A 205 -8.03 3.42 9.38
C ASP A 205 -6.83 3.36 8.39
N VAL A 206 -5.79 4.18 8.59
CA VAL A 206 -4.57 4.20 7.77
C VAL A 206 -3.57 3.16 8.25
N GLU A 207 -2.89 2.49 7.33
CA GLU A 207 -1.76 1.61 7.64
C GLU A 207 -0.50 2.10 6.93
N ILE A 208 0.55 2.43 7.69
CA ILE A 208 1.85 2.88 7.19
C ILE A 208 2.86 1.73 7.33
N GLY A 209 3.49 1.36 6.21
CA GLY A 209 4.53 0.33 6.15
C GLY A 209 5.81 0.70 6.90
N ALA A 210 6.77 -0.23 6.93
CA ALA A 210 8.03 -0.04 7.64
C ALA A 210 8.97 0.93 6.90
N CYS A 211 9.76 1.68 7.67
CA CYS A 211 10.76 2.60 7.13
C CYS A 211 10.21 3.62 6.12
N ASN A 212 8.97 4.05 6.30
CA ASN A 212 8.42 5.16 5.53
C ASN A 212 8.93 6.50 6.05
N THR A 213 8.97 7.51 5.18
CA THR A 213 9.25 8.90 5.56
C THR A 213 8.12 9.79 5.07
N ILE A 214 7.49 10.52 5.99
CA ILE A 214 6.37 11.42 5.70
C ILE A 214 6.75 12.81 6.21
N ASP A 215 7.03 13.73 5.31
CA ASP A 215 7.50 15.06 5.66
C ASP A 215 6.35 15.97 6.09
N ARG A 216 6.64 16.88 7.04
CA ARG A 216 5.71 17.95 7.38
C ARG A 216 5.59 18.96 6.24
N ALA A 217 4.47 19.62 6.15
CA ALA A 217 4.28 20.69 5.19
C ALA A 217 5.15 21.92 5.53
N THR A 218 5.54 22.68 4.52
CA THR A 218 6.12 24.02 4.73
C THR A 218 5.14 24.90 5.49
N PHE A 219 3.89 24.96 5.03
CA PHE A 219 2.74 25.59 5.69
C PHE A 219 1.53 24.70 5.55
N GLY A 220 0.62 24.72 6.56
CA GLY A 220 -0.58 23.89 6.55
C GLY A 220 -0.26 22.44 6.88
N LYS A 221 -0.64 21.49 6.02
CA LYS A 221 -0.47 20.06 6.31
C LYS A 221 -0.04 19.22 5.11
N THR A 222 0.72 18.16 5.37
CA THR A 222 0.81 16.95 4.55
C THR A 222 -0.29 16.02 5.03
N TRP A 223 -1.13 15.50 4.13
CA TRP A 223 -2.38 14.87 4.52
C TRP A 223 -2.54 13.48 3.93
N ILE A 224 -2.61 12.47 4.81
CA ILE A 224 -2.88 11.08 4.48
C ILE A 224 -4.32 10.79 4.89
N GLN A 225 -5.21 10.63 3.91
CA GLN A 225 -6.63 10.47 4.16
C GLN A 225 -7.02 9.05 4.56
N LYS A 226 -8.27 8.90 5.02
CA LYS A 226 -8.81 7.66 5.55
C LYS A 226 -8.57 6.45 4.66
N GLY A 227 -8.19 5.34 5.28
CA GLY A 227 -8.08 4.05 4.61
C GLY A 227 -6.89 3.88 3.67
N VAL A 228 -5.96 4.86 3.60
CA VAL A 228 -4.73 4.73 2.82
C VAL A 228 -3.86 3.60 3.36
N ARG A 229 -3.23 2.84 2.46
CA ARG A 229 -2.26 1.80 2.79
C ARG A 229 -0.94 2.09 2.11
N THR A 230 0.13 2.15 2.86
CA THR A 230 1.47 2.19 2.29
C THR A 230 2.22 0.90 2.60
N ASP A 231 2.97 0.41 1.65
CA ASP A 231 3.95 -0.64 1.83
C ASP A 231 5.27 -0.03 2.36
N ASN A 232 6.33 -0.79 2.43
CA ASN A 232 7.59 -0.40 3.03
C ASN A 232 8.38 0.57 2.14
N LEU A 233 9.22 1.44 2.77
CA LEU A 233 10.14 2.34 2.09
C LEU A 233 9.45 3.38 1.19
N VAL A 234 8.23 3.78 1.51
CA VAL A 234 7.52 4.84 0.78
C VAL A 234 7.97 6.21 1.30
N HIS A 235 8.22 7.15 0.38
CA HIS A 235 8.47 8.56 0.70
C HIS A 235 7.31 9.44 0.27
N ILE A 236 6.76 10.20 1.21
CA ILE A 236 5.72 11.21 0.98
C ILE A 236 6.28 12.57 1.39
N ALA A 237 6.58 13.40 0.41
CA ALA A 237 7.18 14.70 0.64
C ALA A 237 6.17 15.73 1.20
N HIS A 238 6.68 16.90 1.53
CA HIS A 238 5.92 18.01 2.11
C HIS A 238 4.72 18.46 1.28
N ASN A 239 3.64 18.85 1.92
CA ASN A 239 2.42 19.38 1.28
C ASN A 239 1.71 18.38 0.32
N VAL A 240 2.06 17.11 0.36
CA VAL A 240 1.36 16.06 -0.40
C VAL A 240 0.01 15.77 0.25
N THR A 241 -1.01 15.56 -0.59
CA THR A 241 -2.29 14.98 -0.17
C THR A 241 -2.45 13.60 -0.79
N VAL A 242 -2.71 12.57 0.02
CA VAL A 242 -3.05 11.22 -0.46
C VAL A 242 -4.50 10.93 -0.15
N GLY A 243 -5.30 10.75 -1.19
CA GLY A 243 -6.75 10.53 -1.12
C GLY A 243 -7.14 9.17 -0.57
N GLU A 244 -8.37 9.06 -0.11
CA GLU A 244 -8.93 7.90 0.59
C GLU A 244 -8.72 6.57 -0.16
N ASN A 245 -8.46 5.50 0.61
CA ASN A 245 -8.32 4.11 0.13
C ASN A 245 -7.27 3.92 -0.98
N THR A 246 -6.30 4.80 -1.08
CA THR A 246 -5.18 4.71 -2.03
C THR A 246 -4.12 3.73 -1.53
N LEU A 247 -3.52 2.99 -2.45
CA LEU A 247 -2.46 2.02 -2.21
C LEU A 247 -1.13 2.55 -2.76
N LEU A 248 -0.13 2.68 -1.90
CA LEU A 248 1.24 3.03 -2.25
C LEU A 248 2.13 1.81 -2.02
N VAL A 249 2.53 1.15 -3.10
CA VAL A 249 3.34 -0.08 -3.02
C VAL A 249 4.81 0.28 -2.71
N ALA A 250 5.61 -0.69 -2.35
CA ALA A 250 6.97 -0.49 -1.84
C ALA A 250 7.84 0.44 -2.71
N GLN A 251 8.61 1.30 -2.04
CA GLN A 251 9.56 2.22 -2.65
C GLN A 251 8.94 3.29 -3.57
N VAL A 252 7.66 3.58 -3.42
CA VAL A 252 7.04 4.73 -4.09
C VAL A 252 7.59 6.02 -3.52
N GLY A 253 7.93 6.98 -4.39
CA GLY A 253 8.35 8.33 -4.02
C GLY A 253 7.38 9.37 -4.59
N ILE A 254 6.83 10.24 -3.73
CA ILE A 254 5.93 11.31 -4.12
C ILE A 254 6.57 12.65 -3.76
N SER A 255 6.90 13.45 -4.75
CA SER A 255 7.50 14.78 -4.56
C SER A 255 6.48 15.80 -4.03
N GLY A 256 7.01 16.89 -3.46
CA GLY A 256 6.22 17.89 -2.74
C GLY A 256 5.09 18.54 -3.53
N SER A 257 4.07 18.96 -2.80
CA SER A 257 2.86 19.66 -3.32
C SER A 257 2.06 18.89 -4.38
N THR A 258 2.16 17.57 -4.37
CA THR A 258 1.43 16.67 -5.26
C THR A 258 0.12 16.21 -4.61
N THR A 259 -0.94 16.09 -5.40
CA THR A 259 -2.22 15.55 -4.98
C THR A 259 -2.44 14.19 -5.60
N ILE A 260 -2.56 13.14 -4.78
CA ILE A 260 -2.99 11.81 -5.19
C ILE A 260 -4.48 11.68 -4.87
N GLY A 261 -5.28 11.29 -5.85
CA GLY A 261 -6.72 11.10 -5.72
C GLY A 261 -7.10 9.89 -4.86
N ARG A 262 -8.39 9.56 -4.83
CA ARG A 262 -8.95 8.43 -4.09
C ARG A 262 -8.84 7.13 -4.88
N ASN A 263 -8.66 6.00 -4.18
CA ASN A 263 -8.58 4.66 -4.78
C ASN A 263 -7.50 4.55 -5.87
N VAL A 264 -6.42 5.32 -5.78
CA VAL A 264 -5.28 5.26 -6.70
C VAL A 264 -4.39 4.08 -6.31
N ILE A 265 -3.72 3.48 -7.28
CA ILE A 265 -2.68 2.49 -7.05
C ILE A 265 -1.38 3.01 -7.66
N LEU A 266 -0.40 3.34 -6.83
CA LEU A 266 0.97 3.56 -7.26
C LEU A 266 1.74 2.26 -7.04
N ALA A 267 2.11 1.58 -8.13
CA ALA A 267 2.83 0.32 -8.06
C ALA A 267 4.29 0.52 -7.66
N GLY A 268 4.96 -0.57 -7.26
CA GLY A 268 6.29 -0.53 -6.67
C GLY A 268 7.31 0.27 -7.46
N GLN A 269 8.10 1.09 -6.75
CA GLN A 269 9.14 1.95 -7.31
C GLN A 269 8.63 3.05 -8.26
N ALA A 270 7.34 3.34 -8.29
CA ALA A 270 6.84 4.50 -9.05
C ALA A 270 7.30 5.80 -8.40
N GLY A 271 7.73 6.75 -9.22
CA GLY A 271 8.13 8.10 -8.82
C GLY A 271 7.19 9.15 -9.39
N VAL A 272 6.72 10.09 -8.58
CA VAL A 272 5.81 11.15 -9.00
C VAL A 272 6.50 12.49 -8.78
N SER A 273 6.62 13.29 -9.85
CA SER A 273 7.20 14.63 -9.79
C SER A 273 6.30 15.60 -9.01
N GLY A 274 6.88 16.70 -8.54
CA GLY A 274 6.17 17.67 -7.71
C GLY A 274 5.08 18.45 -8.46
N HIS A 275 4.14 19.00 -7.67
CA HIS A 275 3.05 19.87 -8.15
C HIS A 275 2.10 19.24 -9.18
N LEU A 276 1.95 17.91 -9.15
CA LEU A 276 1.06 17.16 -10.03
C LEU A 276 -0.22 16.74 -9.34
N THR A 277 -1.20 16.37 -10.16
CA THR A 277 -2.43 15.69 -9.70
C THR A 277 -2.53 14.33 -10.38
N ILE A 278 -2.67 13.28 -9.56
CA ILE A 278 -3.00 11.93 -10.03
C ILE A 278 -4.49 11.73 -9.75
N GLY A 279 -5.29 11.59 -10.81
CA GLY A 279 -6.74 11.53 -10.70
C GLY A 279 -7.25 10.29 -9.98
N ASP A 280 -8.48 10.35 -9.46
CA ASP A 280 -9.15 9.26 -8.75
C ASP A 280 -9.13 7.94 -9.56
N ARG A 281 -8.93 6.80 -8.88
CA ARG A 281 -8.94 5.44 -9.48
C ARG A 281 -7.91 5.20 -10.57
N SER A 282 -6.89 6.03 -10.68
CA SER A 282 -5.78 5.81 -11.62
C SER A 282 -4.87 4.70 -11.13
N ILE A 283 -4.19 4.04 -12.07
CA ILE A 283 -3.17 3.03 -11.78
C ILE A 283 -1.87 3.45 -12.44
N VAL A 284 -0.84 3.60 -11.63
CA VAL A 284 0.53 3.86 -12.09
C VAL A 284 1.31 2.55 -12.01
N GLY A 285 1.81 2.08 -13.16
CA GLY A 285 2.56 0.83 -13.27
C GLY A 285 3.90 0.86 -12.53
N PRO A 286 4.51 -0.32 -12.29
CA PRO A 286 5.77 -0.41 -11.56
C PRO A 286 6.90 0.34 -12.30
N GLN A 287 7.79 0.97 -11.51
CA GLN A 287 8.94 1.75 -12.01
C GLN A 287 8.56 2.88 -12.98
N ALA A 288 7.31 3.35 -12.95
CA ALA A 288 6.91 4.47 -13.79
C ALA A 288 7.39 5.79 -13.19
N GLY A 289 7.90 6.67 -14.06
CA GLY A 289 8.29 8.05 -13.73
C GLY A 289 7.22 9.02 -14.24
N ILE A 290 6.41 9.56 -13.34
CA ILE A 290 5.29 10.45 -13.67
C ILE A 290 5.80 11.90 -13.70
N ALA A 291 5.78 12.48 -14.89
CA ALA A 291 6.26 13.84 -15.14
C ALA A 291 5.13 14.86 -15.39
N GLN A 292 3.89 14.40 -15.53
CA GLN A 292 2.71 15.25 -15.74
C GLN A 292 1.49 14.66 -15.02
N SER A 293 0.43 15.46 -14.86
CA SER A 293 -0.79 15.02 -14.20
C SER A 293 -1.48 13.88 -14.96
N VAL A 294 -2.10 12.98 -14.21
CA VAL A 294 -2.77 11.77 -14.74
C VAL A 294 -4.27 11.92 -14.55
N GLU A 295 -5.01 11.70 -15.63
CA GLU A 295 -6.47 11.79 -15.62
C GLU A 295 -7.12 10.70 -14.75
N PRO A 296 -8.30 10.95 -14.15
CA PRO A 296 -9.01 9.95 -13.37
C PRO A 296 -9.26 8.65 -14.16
N GLY A 297 -9.05 7.50 -13.52
CA GLY A 297 -9.26 6.17 -14.11
C GLY A 297 -8.21 5.75 -15.14
N ALA A 298 -7.20 6.57 -15.42
CA ALA A 298 -6.17 6.23 -16.38
C ALA A 298 -5.20 5.17 -15.81
N ILE A 299 -4.69 4.32 -16.71
CA ILE A 299 -3.61 3.37 -16.42
C ILE A 299 -2.39 3.78 -17.22
N VAL A 300 -1.33 4.19 -16.52
CA VAL A 300 -0.08 4.69 -17.11
C VAL A 300 1.12 3.86 -16.67
N SER A 301 2.14 3.79 -17.51
CA SER A 301 3.39 3.06 -17.24
C SER A 301 4.55 3.66 -18.00
N GLY A 302 5.76 3.38 -17.55
CA GLY A 302 6.99 3.80 -18.24
C GLY A 302 7.61 5.07 -17.65
N SER A 303 8.78 5.43 -18.20
CA SER A 303 9.53 6.63 -17.83
C SER A 303 10.12 7.26 -19.10
N PRO A 304 9.57 8.40 -19.58
CA PRO A 304 8.34 9.04 -19.08
C PRO A 304 7.09 8.15 -19.24
N GLU A 305 6.04 8.47 -18.51
CA GLU A 305 4.78 7.73 -18.53
C GLU A 305 4.09 7.81 -19.89
N MET A 306 3.41 6.73 -20.24
CA MET A 306 2.54 6.64 -21.42
C MET A 306 1.34 5.72 -21.11
N PRO A 307 0.25 5.77 -21.90
CA PRO A 307 -0.86 4.83 -21.77
C PRO A 307 -0.35 3.39 -21.72
N HIS A 308 -0.83 2.58 -20.77
CA HIS A 308 -0.31 1.24 -20.55
C HIS A 308 -0.35 0.34 -21.78
N SER A 309 -1.41 0.43 -22.58
CA SER A 309 -1.53 -0.31 -23.84
C SER A 309 -0.46 0.07 -24.88
N GLN A 310 -0.04 1.34 -24.90
CA GLN A 310 1.05 1.82 -25.75
C GLN A 310 2.38 1.34 -25.20
N TRP A 311 2.61 1.42 -23.88
CA TRP A 311 3.80 0.92 -23.23
C TRP A 311 4.04 -0.57 -23.51
N LEU A 312 3.00 -1.41 -23.43
CA LEU A 312 3.10 -2.83 -23.77
C LEU A 312 3.55 -3.05 -25.23
N ARG A 313 3.09 -2.23 -26.18
CA ARG A 313 3.51 -2.31 -27.59
C ARG A 313 4.98 -1.90 -27.74
N VAL A 314 5.39 -0.82 -27.09
CA VAL A 314 6.78 -0.34 -27.10
C VAL A 314 7.71 -1.41 -26.54
N GLN A 315 7.39 -2.00 -25.37
CA GLN A 315 8.20 -3.04 -24.75
C GLN A 315 8.40 -4.28 -25.64
N ARG A 316 7.41 -4.64 -26.46
CA ARG A 316 7.53 -5.74 -27.43
C ARG A 316 8.45 -5.43 -28.62
N ILE A 317 8.61 -4.15 -28.93
CA ILE A 317 9.43 -3.71 -30.06
C ILE A 317 10.88 -3.44 -29.63
N LEU A 318 11.09 -2.93 -28.41
CA LEU A 318 12.43 -2.58 -27.89
C LEU A 318 13.50 -3.65 -28.15
N PRO A 319 13.31 -4.94 -27.86
CA PRO A 319 14.31 -5.98 -28.11
C PRO A 319 14.61 -6.19 -29.60
N LYS A 320 13.71 -5.74 -30.51
CA LYS A 320 13.81 -5.91 -31.96
C LYS A 320 14.43 -4.66 -32.65
N LEU A 321 14.59 -3.56 -31.94
CA LEU A 321 15.09 -2.31 -32.54
C LEU A 321 16.44 -2.47 -33.24
N PRO A 322 17.47 -3.21 -32.74
CA PRO A 322 18.74 -3.39 -33.44
C PRO A 322 18.55 -4.08 -34.80
N GLU A 323 17.66 -5.08 -34.87
CA GLU A 323 17.36 -5.78 -36.14
C GLU A 323 16.57 -4.90 -37.10
N LEU A 324 15.59 -4.15 -36.60
CA LEU A 324 14.81 -3.19 -37.40
C LEU A 324 15.71 -2.11 -37.99
N ALA A 325 16.66 -1.57 -37.20
CA ALA A 325 17.63 -0.59 -37.68
C ALA A 325 18.50 -1.16 -38.80
N LYS A 326 18.99 -2.42 -38.66
CA LYS A 326 19.76 -3.10 -39.71
C LYS A 326 18.95 -3.30 -40.98
N ARG A 327 17.70 -3.72 -40.87
CA ARG A 327 16.79 -3.92 -42.02
C ARG A 327 16.49 -2.60 -42.73
N LEU A 328 16.27 -1.52 -41.96
CA LEU A 328 16.05 -0.19 -42.52
C LEU A 328 17.26 0.28 -43.30
N SER A 329 18.48 0.17 -42.75
CA SER A 329 19.72 0.52 -43.47
C SER A 329 19.93 -0.31 -44.72
N GLN A 330 19.53 -1.60 -44.74
CA GLN A 330 19.60 -2.42 -45.95
C GLN A 330 18.60 -1.97 -47.00
N LEU A 331 17.38 -1.55 -46.63
CA LEU A 331 16.39 -1.03 -47.52
C LEU A 331 16.83 0.31 -48.16
N GLU A 332 17.35 1.19 -47.32
CA GLU A 332 17.94 2.49 -47.78
C GLU A 332 19.03 2.27 -48.85
N LYS A 333 19.95 1.32 -48.61
CA LYS A 333 21.00 0.97 -49.58
C LYS A 333 20.43 0.42 -50.88
N ARG A 334 19.39 -0.40 -50.84
CA ARG A 334 18.72 -0.95 -52.02
C ARG A 334 18.02 0.15 -52.85
N LEU A 335 17.29 1.04 -52.17
CA LEU A 335 16.61 2.17 -52.84
C LEU A 335 17.60 3.17 -53.46
N SER A 336 18.77 3.35 -52.83
CA SER A 336 19.85 4.20 -53.37
C SER A 336 20.62 3.53 -54.52
N ALA A 337 20.57 2.21 -54.63
CA ALA A 337 21.22 1.45 -55.71
C ALA A 337 20.35 1.27 -56.94
N ASP A 338 19.03 1.40 -56.83
CA ASP A 338 18.05 1.43 -57.94
C ASP A 338 17.57 2.89 -58.10
N PRO A 339 18.26 3.76 -58.91
CA PRO A 339 17.71 5.07 -59.24
C PRO A 339 16.40 4.89 -60.01
N PRO A 340 15.35 5.70 -59.75
CA PRO A 340 14.14 5.64 -60.52
C PRO A 340 14.47 5.74 -62.02
N ALA A 341 13.96 4.80 -62.83
CA ALA A 341 14.11 4.83 -64.30
C ALA A 341 13.68 6.23 -64.76
N ALA A 342 14.68 7.02 -65.20
CA ALA A 342 14.43 8.30 -65.84
C ALA A 342 13.53 8.06 -67.05
N ASP A 343 12.44 8.79 -67.13
CA ASP A 343 11.52 8.85 -68.21
C ASP A 343 12.23 8.75 -69.57
N MET A 344 12.13 7.63 -70.24
CA MET A 344 12.41 7.53 -71.65
C MET A 344 11.19 8.11 -72.41
N LEU A 345 11.02 9.41 -72.32
CA LEU A 345 10.28 10.15 -73.34
C LEU A 345 11.31 10.60 -74.38
N GLY A 346 11.43 9.77 -75.40
CA GLY A 346 12.13 10.11 -76.62
C GLY A 346 11.54 11.36 -77.26
N PRO A 347 12.33 12.19 -78.02
CA PRO A 347 11.80 13.33 -78.71
C PRO A 347 10.91 12.82 -79.83
N SER A 348 9.63 13.26 -79.88
CA SER A 348 8.78 13.14 -81.00
C SER A 348 9.37 13.99 -82.15
N SER A 349 9.79 13.33 -83.19
CA SER A 349 9.99 13.92 -84.46
C SER A 349 8.63 14.43 -85.04
N ASP A 350 8.54 15.78 -85.21
CA ASP A 350 8.11 16.43 -86.48
C ASP A 350 8.34 17.95 -86.33
#